data_5de3ddae8d77a6503f44ba3adaa0087f
#
_entry.id   5de3ddae8d77a6503f44ba3adaa0087f
#
_cell.length_a   1.000
_cell.length_b   1.000
_cell.length_c   1.000
_cell.angle_alpha   90.00
_cell.angle_beta   90.00
_cell.angle_gamma   90.00
#
_symmetry.space_group_name_H-M   'P 1'
#
loop_
_entity.id
_entity.type
_entity.pdbx_description
1 polymer ?
#
loop_
_entity_poly.entity_id
_entity_poly.type
_entity_poly.pdbx_seq_one_letter_code
_entity_poly.pdbx_strand_id
1 'polypeptide(L)'
;MTNNFNNLLEMVGNTPVVRINNIDTGPCELFVKLENLNPGGSIKDRVGIKIIEEAEKSGALMPGGTIVECTAGNTGLGLALAAKLKGYDLILVIPDKMLSLIHISEPTRQ
;
A
#
# COMPACT_ATOMS: atom_id res chain seq x y z
N MET A 1 21.89 0.76 -9.17
CA MET A 1 20.58 0.48 -8.53
C MET A 1 20.52 -0.99 -8.16
N THR A 2 20.09 -1.27 -6.96
CA THR A 2 19.94 -2.67 -6.53
C THR A 2 18.53 -3.16 -6.81
N ASN A 3 18.42 -4.45 -7.19
CA ASN A 3 17.14 -5.13 -7.37
C ASN A 3 16.83 -6.07 -6.20
N ASN A 4 17.67 -6.04 -5.16
CA ASN A 4 17.52 -6.91 -4.01
C ASN A 4 16.97 -6.13 -2.81
N PHE A 5 15.94 -6.65 -2.18
CA PHE A 5 15.30 -6.04 -1.03
C PHE A 5 15.24 -7.04 0.11
N ASN A 6 15.37 -6.56 1.34
CA ASN A 6 15.32 -7.41 2.53
C ASN A 6 13.89 -7.77 2.94
N ASN A 7 12.93 -6.90 2.64
CA ASN A 7 11.52 -7.18 2.89
C ASN A 7 10.64 -6.35 1.96
N LEU A 8 9.36 -6.64 1.96
CA LEU A 8 8.42 -5.99 1.06
C LEU A 8 8.27 -4.49 1.30
N LEU A 9 8.48 -4.02 2.54
CA LEU A 9 8.35 -2.59 2.83
C LEU A 9 9.39 -1.76 2.10
N GLU A 10 10.58 -2.31 1.85
CA GLU A 10 11.61 -1.60 1.09
C GLU A 10 11.23 -1.40 -0.36
N MET A 11 10.29 -2.19 -0.86
CA MET A 11 9.83 -2.07 -2.24
C MET A 11 8.77 -1.00 -2.42
N VAL A 12 8.13 -0.56 -1.34
CA VAL A 12 7.09 0.47 -1.43
C VAL A 12 7.70 1.75 -1.98
N GLY A 13 7.08 2.27 -3.05
CA GLY A 13 7.54 3.51 -3.68
C GLY A 13 8.62 3.33 -4.73
N ASN A 14 9.24 2.16 -4.80
CA ASN A 14 10.26 1.86 -5.82
C ASN A 14 9.60 1.31 -7.09
N THR A 15 8.60 2.03 -7.57
CA THR A 15 7.83 1.63 -8.74
C THR A 15 8.48 2.13 -10.02
N PRO A 16 8.40 1.36 -11.10
CA PRO A 16 9.02 1.76 -12.35
C PRO A 16 8.29 2.90 -13.03
N VAL A 17 9.01 3.63 -13.87
CA VAL A 17 8.47 4.70 -14.72
C VAL A 17 8.59 4.23 -16.16
N VAL A 18 7.47 4.33 -16.90
CA VAL A 18 7.41 3.87 -18.28
C VAL A 18 7.05 5.04 -19.19
N ARG A 19 7.79 5.18 -20.28
CA ARG A 19 7.44 6.14 -21.30
C ARG A 19 6.28 5.62 -22.14
N ILE A 20 5.29 6.47 -22.35
CA ILE A 20 4.15 6.14 -23.21
C ILE A 20 4.43 6.67 -24.61
N ASN A 21 4.53 5.76 -25.57
CA ASN A 21 4.91 6.09 -26.95
C ASN A 21 3.77 6.02 -27.97
N ASN A 22 2.64 5.44 -27.56
CA ASN A 22 1.53 5.16 -28.48
C ASN A 22 0.38 6.16 -28.35
N ILE A 23 0.62 7.28 -27.70
CA ILE A 23 -0.34 8.37 -27.58
C ILE A 23 0.33 9.62 -28.13
N ASP A 24 -0.40 10.36 -28.97
CA ASP A 24 0.13 11.63 -29.50
C ASP A 24 0.08 12.69 -28.41
N THR A 25 1.24 13.09 -27.94
CA THR A 25 1.38 14.11 -26.89
C THR A 25 1.95 15.42 -27.44
N GLY A 26 2.03 15.55 -28.78
CA GLY A 26 2.64 16.71 -29.40
C GLY A 26 4.15 16.77 -29.06
N PRO A 27 4.66 17.95 -28.65
CA PRO A 27 6.07 18.08 -28.31
C PRO A 27 6.42 17.56 -26.93
N CYS A 28 5.44 17.10 -26.15
CA CYS A 28 5.65 16.67 -24.78
C CYS A 28 6.01 15.20 -24.70
N GLU A 29 6.78 14.83 -23.68
CA GLU A 29 7.03 13.44 -23.36
C GLU A 29 6.11 13.04 -22.22
N LEU A 30 5.49 11.85 -22.32
CA LEU A 30 4.59 11.34 -21.31
C LEU A 30 5.19 10.12 -20.64
N PHE A 31 5.26 10.16 -19.33
CA PHE A 31 5.73 9.03 -18.51
C PHE A 31 4.66 8.66 -17.49
N VAL A 32 4.58 7.38 -17.17
CA VAL A 32 3.66 6.86 -16.17
C VAL A 32 4.46 6.12 -15.12
N LYS A 33 4.26 6.48 -13.86
CA LYS A 33 4.83 5.75 -12.73
C LYS A 33 3.82 4.70 -12.28
N LEU A 34 4.23 3.43 -12.35
CA LEU A 34 3.32 2.30 -12.19
C LEU A 34 3.11 1.96 -10.72
N GLU A 35 2.24 2.72 -10.03
CA GLU A 35 1.98 2.53 -8.60
C GLU A 35 1.25 1.22 -8.29
N ASN A 36 0.63 0.60 -9.28
CA ASN A 36 0.03 -0.73 -9.12
C ASN A 36 1.08 -1.83 -8.88
N LEU A 37 2.36 -1.52 -9.08
CA LEU A 37 3.44 -2.47 -8.82
C LEU A 37 4.04 -2.33 -7.42
N ASN A 38 3.46 -1.50 -6.56
CA ASN A 38 3.75 -1.59 -5.13
C ASN A 38 3.36 -2.98 -4.60
N PRO A 39 3.99 -3.48 -3.54
CA PRO A 39 3.70 -4.83 -3.00
C PRO A 39 2.23 -5.09 -2.69
N GLY A 40 1.50 -4.11 -2.21
CA GLY A 40 0.07 -4.22 -1.93
C GLY A 40 -0.82 -3.89 -3.12
N GLY A 41 -0.24 -3.52 -4.25
CA GLY A 41 -0.95 -3.32 -5.49
C GLY A 41 -1.44 -1.91 -5.77
N SER A 42 -1.11 -0.91 -4.94
CA SER A 42 -1.56 0.46 -5.20
C SER A 42 -0.65 1.50 -4.54
N ILE A 43 -0.91 2.77 -4.87
CA ILE A 43 -0.22 3.90 -4.26
C ILE A 43 -0.46 3.97 -2.73
N LYS A 44 -1.50 3.34 -2.24
CA LYS A 44 -1.85 3.39 -0.81
C LYS A 44 -0.87 2.65 0.09
N ASP A 45 0.01 1.84 -0.47
CA ASP A 45 1.13 1.28 0.30
C ASP A 45 1.99 2.39 0.89
N ARG A 46 2.20 3.46 0.13
CA ARG A 46 2.95 4.64 0.62
C ARG A 46 2.25 5.28 1.80
N VAL A 47 0.93 5.40 1.72
CA VAL A 47 0.12 5.97 2.81
C VAL A 47 0.21 5.09 4.05
N GLY A 48 0.05 3.78 3.88
CA GLY A 48 0.08 2.84 4.99
C GLY A 48 1.38 2.88 5.77
N ILE A 49 2.51 2.79 5.06
CA ILE A 49 3.82 2.81 5.73
C ILE A 49 4.08 4.15 6.41
N LYS A 50 3.68 5.25 5.78
CA LYS A 50 3.90 6.59 6.35
C LYS A 50 3.07 6.82 7.61
N ILE A 51 1.83 6.38 7.62
CA ILE A 51 0.99 6.48 8.82
C ILE A 51 1.65 5.76 9.99
N ILE A 52 2.12 4.54 9.77
CA ILE A 52 2.75 3.74 10.81
C ILE A 52 4.05 4.39 11.28
N GLU A 53 4.89 4.83 10.35
CA GLU A 53 6.16 5.47 10.72
C GLU A 53 5.95 6.74 11.54
N GLU A 54 4.98 7.56 11.19
CA GLU A 54 4.70 8.78 11.96
C GLU A 54 4.13 8.45 13.34
N ALA A 55 3.31 7.42 13.44
CA ALA A 55 2.79 6.99 14.73
C ALA A 55 3.89 6.44 15.63
N GLU A 56 4.87 5.74 15.05
CA GLU A 56 6.04 5.26 15.79
C GLU A 56 6.88 6.42 16.31
N LYS A 57 7.13 7.42 15.46
CA LYS A 57 7.94 8.58 15.82
C LYS A 57 7.31 9.38 16.94
N SER A 58 6.00 9.55 16.92
CA SER A 58 5.29 10.35 17.92
C SER A 58 5.08 9.61 19.24
N GLY A 59 5.33 8.30 19.26
CA GLY A 59 5.06 7.48 20.44
C GLY A 59 3.61 7.02 20.55
N ALA A 60 2.77 7.36 19.57
CA ALA A 60 1.38 6.93 19.59
C ALA A 60 1.23 5.43 19.37
N LEU A 61 2.20 4.81 18.71
CA LEU A 61 2.19 3.37 18.44
C LEU A 61 3.45 2.74 19.06
N MET A 62 3.22 1.86 20.01
CA MET A 62 4.30 1.14 20.70
C MET A 62 4.49 -0.25 20.09
N PRO A 63 5.68 -0.86 20.21
CA PRO A 63 5.89 -2.22 19.71
C PRO A 63 4.80 -3.19 20.19
N GLY A 64 4.28 -3.99 19.26
CA GLY A 64 3.21 -4.92 19.58
C GLY A 64 1.82 -4.30 19.70
N GLY A 65 1.70 -3.02 19.42
CA GLY A 65 0.43 -2.30 19.56
C GLY A 65 -0.59 -2.70 18.50
N THR A 66 -1.78 -2.12 18.64
CA THR A 66 -2.91 -2.38 17.75
C THR A 66 -3.27 -1.13 16.99
N ILE A 67 -3.44 -1.27 15.69
CA ILE A 67 -3.85 -0.19 14.78
C ILE A 67 -5.31 -0.41 14.45
N VAL A 68 -6.12 0.64 14.60
CA VAL A 68 -7.54 0.61 14.22
C VAL A 68 -7.74 1.67 13.15
N GLU A 69 -8.26 1.27 12.01
CA GLU A 69 -8.47 2.17 10.88
C GLU A 69 -9.82 1.94 10.23
N CYS A 70 -10.51 3.02 9.89
CA CYS A 70 -11.73 2.96 9.12
C CYS A 70 -11.38 3.25 7.67
N THR A 71 -11.44 2.23 6.83
CA THR A 71 -11.01 2.32 5.45
C THR A 71 -11.84 1.42 4.57
N ALA A 72 -11.93 1.78 3.30
CA ALA A 72 -12.80 1.07 2.36
C ALA A 72 -12.02 0.43 1.21
N GLY A 73 -10.74 0.11 1.37
CA GLY A 73 -10.05 -0.53 0.27
C GLY A 73 -8.54 -0.48 0.37
N ASN A 74 -7.89 0.16 -0.59
CA ASN A 74 -6.44 0.07 -0.76
C ASN A 74 -5.63 0.64 0.41
N THR A 75 -6.16 1.63 1.13
CA THR A 75 -5.50 2.13 2.33
C THR A 75 -5.41 1.03 3.40
N GLY A 76 -6.48 0.26 3.55
CA GLY A 76 -6.48 -0.88 4.48
C GLY A 76 -5.47 -1.94 4.07
N LEU A 77 -5.35 -2.21 2.77
CA LEU A 77 -4.36 -3.17 2.27
C LEU A 77 -2.94 -2.68 2.53
N GLY A 78 -2.68 -1.38 2.31
CA GLY A 78 -1.36 -0.80 2.60
C GLY A 78 -1.00 -0.87 4.08
N LEU A 79 -1.95 -0.57 4.95
CA LEU A 79 -1.78 -0.70 6.40
C LEU A 79 -1.56 -2.16 6.81
N ALA A 80 -2.30 -3.09 6.19
CA ALA A 80 -2.18 -4.51 6.51
C ALA A 80 -0.78 -5.02 6.20
N LEU A 81 -0.24 -4.65 5.05
CA LEU A 81 1.12 -5.03 4.66
C LEU A 81 2.13 -4.52 5.68
N ALA A 82 2.09 -3.23 5.98
CA ALA A 82 3.05 -2.62 6.89
C ALA A 82 2.89 -3.14 8.33
N ALA A 83 1.67 -3.29 8.80
CA ALA A 83 1.40 -3.79 10.14
C ALA A 83 1.89 -5.23 10.30
N LYS A 84 1.62 -6.07 9.32
CA LYS A 84 2.05 -7.48 9.34
C LYS A 84 3.56 -7.58 9.43
N LEU A 85 4.27 -6.83 8.61
CA LEU A 85 5.73 -6.91 8.55
C LEU A 85 6.42 -6.26 9.74
N LYS A 86 5.76 -5.33 10.41
CA LYS A 86 6.30 -4.66 11.60
C LYS A 86 5.80 -5.27 12.92
N GLY A 87 4.93 -6.26 12.86
CA GLY A 87 4.49 -6.97 14.06
C GLY A 87 3.38 -6.29 14.84
N TYR A 88 2.55 -5.49 14.18
CA TYR A 88 1.40 -4.86 14.81
C TYR A 88 0.12 -5.63 14.52
N ASP A 89 -0.84 -5.55 15.42
CA ASP A 89 -2.19 -6.03 15.16
C ASP A 89 -2.96 -4.96 14.42
N LEU A 90 -3.85 -5.36 13.53
CA LEU A 90 -4.63 -4.44 12.73
C LEU A 90 -6.10 -4.80 12.76
N ILE A 91 -6.93 -3.81 13.05
CA ILE A 91 -8.39 -3.93 13.00
C ILE A 91 -8.90 -2.93 11.97
N LEU A 92 -9.55 -3.44 10.93
CA LEU A 92 -10.14 -2.61 9.89
C LEU A 92 -11.64 -2.53 10.08
N VAL A 93 -12.16 -1.31 10.16
CA VAL A 93 -13.60 -1.06 10.24
C VAL A 93 -14.07 -0.72 8.84
N ILE A 94 -14.92 -1.55 8.27
CA ILE A 94 -15.32 -1.48 6.87
C ILE A 94 -16.84 -1.41 6.78
N PRO A 95 -17.40 -0.46 6.00
CA PRO A 95 -18.85 -0.42 5.78
C PRO A 95 -19.37 -1.70 5.12
N ASP A 96 -20.55 -2.15 5.49
CA ASP A 96 -21.14 -3.38 4.97
C ASP A 96 -21.16 -3.42 3.45
N LYS A 97 -21.46 -2.30 2.81
CA LYS A 97 -21.53 -2.22 1.34
C LYS A 97 -20.19 -2.49 0.65
N MET A 98 -19.09 -2.43 1.38
CA MET A 98 -17.75 -2.65 0.82
C MET A 98 -17.27 -4.09 0.99
N LEU A 99 -17.95 -4.91 1.74
CA LEU A 99 -17.52 -6.28 2.00
C LEU A 99 -17.47 -7.15 0.76
N SER A 100 -18.42 -6.95 -0.16
CA SER A 100 -18.44 -7.72 -1.40
C SER A 100 -17.22 -7.46 -2.27
N LEU A 101 -16.73 -6.22 -2.28
CA LEU A 101 -15.53 -5.88 -3.04
C LEU A 101 -14.29 -6.54 -2.45
N ILE A 102 -14.23 -6.63 -1.13
CA ILE A 102 -13.12 -7.28 -0.46
C ILE A 102 -13.13 -8.78 -0.74
N HIS A 103 -14.29 -9.41 -0.73
CA HIS A 103 -14.40 -10.82 -1.08
C HIS A 103 -13.94 -11.09 -2.52
N ILE A 104 -14.26 -10.19 -3.43
CA ILE A 104 -13.83 -10.31 -4.82
C ILE A 104 -12.31 -10.19 -4.93
N SER A 105 -11.69 -9.28 -4.18
CA SER A 105 -10.24 -9.07 -4.25
C SER A 105 -9.44 -10.16 -3.53
N GLU A 106 -10.09 -11.00 -2.73
CA GLU A 106 -9.44 -12.10 -2.03
C GLU A 106 -10.14 -13.43 -2.32
N PRO A 107 -10.25 -13.82 -3.60
CA PRO A 107 -11.05 -15.00 -3.98
C PRO A 107 -10.49 -16.33 -3.46
N THR A 108 -9.21 -16.35 -3.12
CA THR A 108 -8.55 -17.57 -2.64
C THR A 108 -8.47 -17.66 -1.12
N ARG A 109 -9.08 -16.72 -0.44
CA ARG A 109 -9.08 -16.71 1.01
C ARG A 109 -9.80 -17.93 1.56
N GLN A 110 -9.16 -18.58 2.49
CA GLN A 110 -9.70 -19.77 3.16
C GLN A 110 -10.18 -19.42 4.56
#